data_753e3e5f1f024f3632e5e2b848e6bb79
#
_entry.id   753e3e5f1f024f3632e5e2b848e6bb79
#
_cell.length_a   1.000
_cell.length_b   1.000
_cell.length_c   1.000
_cell.angle_alpha   90.00
_cell.angle_beta   90.00
_cell.angle_gamma   90.00
#
_symmetry.space_group_name_H-M   'P 1'
#
loop_
_entity.id
_entity.type
_entity.pdbx_description
1 polymer ?
#
loop_
_entity_poly.entity_id
_entity_poly.type
_entity_poly.pdbx_seq_one_letter_code
_entity_poly.pdbx_strand_id
1 'polypeptide(L)'
;MSPYLLNLFQMIAKETISLLTGEYLDKESLFLVDVEVSSDNDIVVTIESPDNVDIRHCAELSRIIEQGLDREKEDFSLTVTSAGLDMPLKVLKQYHKFLGEEVEIILKKGTKFTAKLIAADETSIKVSRTVKVKEEGVKKAVTKEITEIFNLSDLKSTKPFIKFK
;
A
#
# COMPACT_ATOMS: atom_id res chain seq x y z
N MET A 1 7.47 -17.23 -34.03
CA MET A 1 6.24 -16.48 -33.72
C MET A 1 6.39 -15.03 -34.18
N SER A 2 5.39 -14.54 -34.89
CA SER A 2 5.42 -13.19 -35.42
C SER A 2 5.40 -12.16 -34.31
N PRO A 3 6.22 -11.07 -34.38
CA PRO A 3 6.15 -9.98 -33.41
C PRO A 3 4.76 -9.36 -33.29
N TYR A 4 3.95 -9.46 -34.32
CA TYR A 4 2.58 -8.95 -34.33
C TYR A 4 1.66 -9.67 -33.35
N LEU A 5 1.85 -10.97 -33.17
CA LEU A 5 1.05 -11.75 -32.24
C LEU A 5 1.33 -11.35 -30.79
N LEU A 6 2.59 -11.01 -30.48
CA LEU A 6 2.96 -10.50 -29.18
C LEU A 6 2.29 -9.15 -28.90
N ASN A 7 2.27 -8.27 -29.90
CA ASN A 7 1.67 -6.95 -29.73
C ASN A 7 0.16 -6.99 -29.58
N LEU A 8 -0.50 -7.96 -30.21
CA LEU A 8 -1.96 -8.13 -30.10
C LEU A 8 -2.41 -8.54 -28.70
N PHE A 9 -1.51 -9.20 -27.95
CA PHE A 9 -1.83 -9.69 -26.61
C PHE A 9 -1.13 -8.88 -25.50
N GLN A 10 -0.36 -7.85 -25.87
CA GLN A 10 0.28 -7.00 -24.89
C GLN A 10 -0.71 -6.06 -24.25
N MET A 11 -0.88 -6.19 -22.94
CA MET A 11 -1.55 -5.19 -22.14
C MET A 11 -0.62 -3.97 -21.98
N ILE A 12 -1.20 -2.84 -21.64
CA ILE A 12 -0.41 -1.68 -21.23
C ILE A 12 0.44 -2.09 -20.02
N ALA A 13 1.74 -1.87 -20.12
CA ALA A 13 2.67 -2.31 -19.08
C ALA A 13 2.62 -1.40 -17.85
N LYS A 14 2.66 -2.01 -16.66
CA LYS A 14 2.73 -1.27 -15.39
C LYS A 14 3.94 -0.34 -15.35
N GLU A 15 5.07 -0.79 -15.91
CA GLU A 15 6.32 -0.04 -15.97
C GLU A 15 6.15 1.25 -16.76
N THR A 16 5.36 1.21 -17.83
CA THR A 16 5.06 2.41 -18.63
C THR A 16 4.33 3.45 -17.79
N ILE A 17 3.33 3.00 -17.02
CA ILE A 17 2.58 3.89 -16.13
C ILE A 17 3.51 4.49 -15.06
N SER A 18 4.38 3.67 -14.47
CA SER A 18 5.34 4.13 -13.47
C SER A 18 6.28 5.19 -14.02
N LEU A 19 6.76 5.00 -15.24
CA LEU A 19 7.64 5.98 -15.90
C LEU A 19 6.91 7.29 -16.21
N LEU A 20 5.68 7.22 -16.69
CA LEU A 20 4.88 8.41 -17.02
C LEU A 20 4.58 9.27 -15.78
N THR A 21 4.47 8.66 -14.63
CA THR A 21 4.01 9.33 -13.40
C THR A 21 5.13 9.80 -12.50
N GLY A 22 6.34 9.27 -12.66
CA GLY A 22 7.44 9.48 -11.70
C GLY A 22 7.79 10.94 -11.44
N GLU A 23 7.92 11.73 -12.50
CA GLU A 23 8.29 13.14 -12.36
C GLU A 23 7.22 13.95 -11.62
N TYR A 24 5.96 13.74 -11.95
CA TYR A 24 4.86 14.42 -11.28
C TYR A 24 4.75 14.02 -9.81
N LEU A 25 4.89 12.73 -9.53
CA LEU A 25 4.84 12.24 -8.15
C LEU A 25 5.93 12.85 -7.30
N ASP A 26 7.16 12.90 -7.82
CA ASP A 26 8.29 13.52 -7.09
C ASP A 26 8.05 15.01 -6.85
N LYS A 27 7.57 15.72 -7.86
CA LYS A 27 7.29 17.15 -7.76
C LYS A 27 6.25 17.48 -6.69
N GLU A 28 5.21 16.65 -6.58
CA GLU A 28 4.10 16.88 -5.66
C GLU A 28 4.26 16.16 -4.31
N SER A 29 5.41 15.56 -4.07
CA SER A 29 5.70 14.78 -2.85
C SER A 29 4.70 13.64 -2.64
N LEU A 30 4.32 13.00 -3.73
CA LEU A 30 3.45 11.83 -3.74
C LEU A 30 4.28 10.58 -4.03
N PHE A 31 3.70 9.42 -3.75
CA PHE A 31 4.35 8.17 -4.13
C PHE A 31 3.33 7.15 -4.64
N LEU A 32 3.82 6.27 -5.49
CA LEU A 32 3.00 5.22 -6.08
C LEU A 32 2.86 4.07 -5.10
N VAL A 33 1.62 3.64 -4.85
CA VAL A 33 1.33 2.48 -4.01
C VAL A 33 1.15 1.24 -4.87
N ASP A 34 0.38 1.35 -5.95
CA ASP A 34 0.07 0.21 -6.79
C ASP A 34 -0.37 0.66 -8.18
N VAL A 35 -0.11 -0.18 -9.16
CA VAL A 35 -0.63 -0.04 -10.52
C VAL A 35 -1.19 -1.41 -10.90
N GLU A 36 -2.49 -1.46 -11.17
CA GLU A 36 -3.15 -2.67 -11.65
C GLU A 36 -3.60 -2.45 -13.09
N VAL A 37 -3.31 -3.39 -13.96
CA VAL A 37 -3.77 -3.37 -15.36
C VAL A 37 -4.42 -4.73 -15.63
N SER A 38 -5.72 -4.71 -15.92
CA SER A 38 -6.45 -5.92 -16.23
C SER A 38 -6.19 -6.37 -17.67
N SER A 39 -6.67 -7.56 -18.00
CA SER A 39 -6.58 -8.08 -19.37
C SER A 39 -7.32 -7.21 -20.39
N ASP A 40 -8.31 -6.44 -19.94
CA ASP A 40 -9.09 -5.52 -20.77
C ASP A 40 -8.55 -4.08 -20.74
N ASN A 41 -7.34 -3.91 -20.21
CA ASN A 41 -6.71 -2.58 -20.04
C ASN A 41 -7.52 -1.64 -19.14
N ASP A 42 -8.12 -2.19 -18.08
CA ASP A 42 -8.65 -1.38 -16.99
C ASP A 42 -7.50 -1.06 -16.05
N ILE A 43 -7.11 0.20 -16.01
CA ILE A 43 -5.95 0.67 -15.25
C ILE A 43 -6.41 1.30 -13.96
N VAL A 44 -5.89 0.84 -12.84
CA VAL A 44 -6.11 1.46 -11.53
C VAL A 44 -4.75 1.85 -10.94
N VAL A 45 -4.57 3.14 -10.72
CA VAL A 45 -3.36 3.71 -10.15
C VAL A 45 -3.69 4.21 -8.75
N THR A 46 -3.00 3.67 -7.75
CA THR A 46 -3.19 4.08 -6.36
C THR A 46 -1.97 4.88 -5.91
N ILE A 47 -2.21 6.06 -5.40
CA ILE A 47 -1.16 6.97 -4.93
C ILE A 47 -1.37 7.33 -3.46
N GLU A 48 -0.32 7.80 -2.82
CA GLU A 48 -0.36 8.21 -1.43
C GLU A 48 0.60 9.38 -1.21
N SER A 49 0.44 10.05 -0.08
CA SER A 49 1.28 11.15 0.34
C SER A 49 1.63 10.97 1.83
N PRO A 50 2.76 11.47 2.31
CA PRO A 50 3.00 11.53 3.75
C PRO A 50 1.91 12.31 4.50
N ASP A 51 1.27 13.26 3.83
CA ASP A 51 0.16 14.05 4.39
C ASP A 51 -1.18 13.59 3.83
N ASN A 52 -1.70 14.29 2.84
CA ASN A 52 -2.99 13.97 2.23
C ASN A 52 -2.91 14.06 0.71
N VAL A 53 -3.65 13.17 0.06
CA VAL A 53 -3.83 13.23 -1.40
C VAL A 53 -5.06 14.08 -1.70
N ASP A 54 -4.86 15.12 -2.50
CA ASP A 54 -5.94 15.99 -2.97
C ASP A 54 -6.55 15.37 -4.24
N ILE A 55 -7.83 15.59 -4.44
CA ILE A 55 -8.53 15.16 -5.67
C ILE A 55 -7.88 15.77 -6.91
N ARG A 56 -7.31 16.97 -6.78
CA ARG A 56 -6.56 17.62 -7.86
C ARG A 56 -5.35 16.79 -8.29
N HIS A 57 -4.65 16.16 -7.35
CA HIS A 57 -3.53 15.28 -7.67
C HIS A 57 -3.97 14.12 -8.56
N CYS A 58 -5.10 13.51 -8.23
CA CYS A 58 -5.65 12.41 -9.02
C CYS A 58 -6.04 12.86 -10.42
N ALA A 59 -6.67 14.03 -10.53
CA ALA A 59 -7.10 14.57 -11.82
C ALA A 59 -5.91 14.92 -12.73
N GLU A 60 -4.88 15.56 -12.17
CA GLU A 60 -3.69 15.93 -12.94
C GLU A 60 -2.91 14.69 -13.37
N LEU A 61 -2.77 13.71 -12.48
CA LEU A 61 -2.09 12.46 -12.80
C LEU A 61 -2.83 11.67 -13.88
N SER A 62 -4.17 11.66 -13.81
CA SER A 62 -5.00 11.05 -14.86
C SER A 62 -4.70 11.65 -16.22
N ARG A 63 -4.60 12.99 -16.29
CA ARG A 63 -4.31 13.68 -17.52
C ARG A 63 -2.92 13.33 -18.06
N ILE A 64 -1.92 13.27 -17.19
CA ILE A 64 -0.55 12.90 -17.57
C ILE A 64 -0.52 11.50 -18.17
N ILE A 65 -1.19 10.54 -17.56
CA ILE A 65 -1.26 9.16 -18.05
C ILE A 65 -1.99 9.12 -19.38
N GLU A 66 -3.13 9.79 -19.49
CA GLU A 66 -3.92 9.82 -20.71
C GLU A 66 -3.13 10.42 -21.90
N GLN A 67 -2.35 11.46 -21.64
CA GLN A 67 -1.52 12.08 -22.68
C GLN A 67 -0.33 11.20 -23.07
N GLY A 68 0.15 10.38 -22.16
CA GLY A 68 1.28 9.50 -22.40
C GLY A 68 0.92 8.17 -23.06
N LEU A 69 -0.36 7.81 -23.08
CA LEU A 69 -0.87 6.60 -23.72
C LEU A 69 -1.67 6.95 -24.96
N ASP A 70 -1.70 6.05 -25.93
CA ASP A 70 -2.40 6.24 -27.20
C ASP A 70 -3.61 5.32 -27.29
N ARG A 71 -4.81 5.89 -27.13
CA ARG A 71 -6.07 5.13 -27.19
C ARG A 71 -6.35 4.54 -28.56
N GLU A 72 -5.77 5.12 -29.62
CA GLU A 72 -5.92 4.58 -30.96
C GLU A 72 -5.17 3.28 -31.13
N LYS A 73 -4.05 3.13 -30.43
CA LYS A 73 -3.28 1.89 -30.44
C LYS A 73 -3.88 0.84 -29.51
N GLU A 74 -4.21 1.24 -28.29
CA GLU A 74 -4.84 0.38 -27.29
C GLU A 74 -5.80 1.22 -26.46
N ASP A 75 -7.07 0.87 -26.48
CA ASP A 75 -8.03 1.55 -25.63
C ASP A 75 -7.88 1.08 -24.19
N PHE A 76 -8.26 1.92 -23.25
CA PHE A 76 -8.11 1.64 -21.83
C PHE A 76 -9.14 2.45 -21.00
N SER A 77 -9.44 1.96 -19.81
CA SER A 77 -10.08 2.77 -18.79
C SER A 77 -9.03 3.12 -17.74
N LEU A 78 -9.18 4.26 -17.10
CA LEU A 78 -8.20 4.76 -16.15
C LEU A 78 -8.91 5.29 -14.90
N THR A 79 -8.48 4.79 -13.75
CA THR A 79 -8.89 5.30 -12.44
C THR A 79 -7.63 5.63 -11.66
N VAL A 80 -7.51 6.87 -11.19
CA VAL A 80 -6.45 7.28 -10.26
C VAL A 80 -7.11 7.60 -8.93
N THR A 81 -6.64 6.95 -7.88
CA THR A 81 -7.25 7.06 -6.56
C THR A 81 -6.17 7.11 -5.47
N SER A 82 -6.56 7.60 -4.30
CA SER A 82 -5.71 7.53 -3.12
C SER A 82 -5.91 6.20 -2.40
N ALA A 83 -4.91 5.77 -1.63
CA ALA A 83 -5.03 4.58 -0.81
C ALA A 83 -6.04 4.83 0.31
N GLY A 84 -7.01 3.92 0.47
CA GLY A 84 -7.99 4.00 1.55
C GLY A 84 -7.41 3.49 2.87
N LEU A 85 -7.99 3.96 3.98
CA LEU A 85 -7.57 3.51 5.32
C LEU A 85 -7.96 2.05 5.60
N ASP A 86 -8.86 1.50 4.80
CA ASP A 86 -9.28 0.11 4.88
C ASP A 86 -8.42 -0.83 4.01
N MET A 87 -7.46 -0.28 3.29
CA MET A 87 -6.59 -1.04 2.40
C MET A 87 -5.29 -1.45 3.10
N PRO A 88 -4.78 -2.67 2.83
CA PRO A 88 -3.48 -3.07 3.37
C PRO A 88 -2.35 -2.17 2.90
N LEU A 89 -1.37 -1.95 3.78
CA LEU A 89 -0.16 -1.23 3.42
C LEU A 89 0.68 -2.10 2.48
N LYS A 90 1.17 -1.52 1.38
CA LYS A 90 1.91 -2.26 0.36
C LYS A 90 3.36 -1.84 0.21
N VAL A 91 3.66 -0.55 0.38
CA VAL A 91 5.00 -0.02 0.16
C VAL A 91 5.58 0.55 1.45
N LEU A 92 6.90 0.57 1.54
CA LEU A 92 7.61 1.02 2.74
C LEU A 92 7.23 2.44 3.15
N LYS A 93 7.03 3.33 2.20
CA LYS A 93 6.63 4.71 2.48
C LYS A 93 5.28 4.80 3.19
N GLN A 94 4.36 3.87 2.92
CA GLN A 94 3.10 3.79 3.66
C GLN A 94 3.33 3.37 5.11
N TYR A 95 4.20 2.40 5.34
CA TYR A 95 4.56 2.01 6.71
C TYR A 95 5.16 3.19 7.46
N HIS A 96 6.04 3.97 6.82
CA HIS A 96 6.63 5.14 7.43
C HIS A 96 5.59 6.22 7.79
N LYS A 97 4.56 6.36 6.98
CA LYS A 97 3.45 7.29 7.24
C LYS A 97 2.73 6.94 8.54
N PHE A 98 2.63 5.66 8.87
CA PHE A 98 1.90 5.18 10.03
C PHE A 98 2.78 4.83 11.23
N LEU A 99 4.04 5.24 11.22
CA LEU A 99 4.91 5.09 12.40
C LEU A 99 4.30 5.85 13.58
N GLY A 100 4.24 5.18 14.74
CA GLY A 100 3.62 5.72 15.93
C GLY A 100 2.12 5.50 16.02
N GLU A 101 1.49 4.99 14.98
CA GLU A 101 0.06 4.73 14.92
C GLU A 101 -0.25 3.24 15.13
N GLU A 102 -1.49 2.96 15.55
CA GLU A 102 -1.93 1.58 15.69
C GLU A 102 -2.27 0.98 14.32
N VAL A 103 -1.84 -0.26 14.12
CA VAL A 103 -2.13 -1.03 12.91
C VAL A 103 -2.73 -2.37 13.28
N GLU A 104 -3.55 -2.91 12.38
CA GLU A 104 -4.08 -4.25 12.48
C GLU A 104 -3.21 -5.19 11.65
N ILE A 105 -2.66 -6.21 12.31
CA ILE A 105 -1.77 -7.17 11.69
C ILE A 105 -2.47 -8.51 11.58
N ILE A 106 -2.41 -9.11 10.39
CA ILE A 106 -2.86 -10.48 10.17
C ILE A 106 -1.65 -11.27 9.68
N LEU A 107 -1.28 -12.30 10.44
CA LEU A 107 -0.19 -13.19 10.06
C LEU A 107 -0.68 -14.22 9.05
N LYS A 108 0.21 -14.75 8.23
CA LYS A 108 -0.14 -15.80 7.26
C LYS A 108 -0.75 -17.03 7.91
N LYS A 109 -0.37 -17.32 9.15
CA LYS A 109 -0.96 -18.42 9.93
C LYS A 109 -2.35 -18.13 10.46
N GLY A 110 -2.88 -16.92 10.23
CA GLY A 110 -4.26 -16.55 10.58
C GLY A 110 -4.42 -15.72 11.86
N THR A 111 -3.38 -15.56 12.66
CA THR A 111 -3.45 -14.76 13.89
C THR A 111 -3.66 -13.29 13.55
N LYS A 112 -4.61 -12.65 14.21
CA LYS A 112 -4.97 -11.24 14.00
C LYS A 112 -4.85 -10.49 15.32
N PHE A 113 -4.17 -9.35 15.29
CA PHE A 113 -4.01 -8.50 16.49
C PHE A 113 -3.74 -7.06 16.07
N THR A 114 -3.87 -6.13 17.01
CA THR A 114 -3.51 -4.73 16.83
C THR A 114 -2.23 -4.42 17.61
N ALA A 115 -1.43 -3.52 17.08
CA ALA A 115 -0.19 -3.12 17.70
C ALA A 115 0.22 -1.73 17.19
N LYS A 116 1.08 -1.06 17.94
CA LYS A 116 1.65 0.22 17.53
C LYS A 116 2.85 -0.03 16.65
N LEU A 117 2.86 0.57 15.47
CA LEU A 117 3.98 0.45 14.53
C LEU A 117 5.13 1.34 14.99
N ILE A 118 6.28 0.77 15.31
CA ILE A 118 7.43 1.50 15.84
C ILE A 118 8.47 1.77 14.77
N ALA A 119 8.74 0.78 13.94
CA ALA A 119 9.73 0.91 12.88
C ALA A 119 9.37 -0.02 11.72
N ALA A 120 9.87 0.29 10.54
CA ALA A 120 9.67 -0.53 9.36
C ALA A 120 10.87 -0.36 8.43
N ASP A 121 11.29 -1.46 7.82
CA ASP A 121 12.28 -1.45 6.74
C ASP A 121 11.79 -2.35 5.60
N GLU A 122 12.63 -2.58 4.62
CA GLU A 122 12.25 -3.33 3.41
C GLU A 122 11.91 -4.79 3.67
N THR A 123 12.34 -5.35 4.80
CA THR A 123 12.18 -6.77 5.11
C THR A 123 11.33 -7.06 6.33
N SER A 124 11.19 -6.10 7.25
CA SER A 124 10.53 -6.37 8.54
C SER A 124 9.87 -5.13 9.12
N ILE A 125 8.99 -5.36 10.08
CA ILE A 125 8.38 -4.30 10.89
C ILE A 125 8.62 -4.60 12.36
N LYS A 126 8.70 -3.54 13.16
CA LYS A 126 8.80 -3.60 14.60
C LYS A 126 7.54 -2.99 15.20
N VAL A 127 6.88 -3.73 16.08
CA VAL A 127 5.63 -3.31 16.68
C VAL A 127 5.69 -3.45 18.20
N SER A 128 4.88 -2.66 18.87
CA SER A 128 4.70 -2.73 20.32
C SER A 128 3.23 -2.98 20.62
N ARG A 129 2.98 -3.90 21.54
CA ARG A 129 1.61 -4.17 22.00
C ARG A 129 1.60 -4.51 23.47
N THR A 130 0.43 -4.35 24.07
CA THR A 130 0.21 -4.67 25.47
C THR A 130 -0.41 -6.05 25.57
N VAL A 131 0.19 -6.92 26.34
CA VAL A 131 -0.32 -8.27 26.59
C VAL A 131 -0.59 -8.46 28.08
N LYS A 132 -1.56 -9.30 28.38
CA LYS A 132 -1.82 -9.69 29.78
C LYS A 132 -0.99 -10.92 30.09
N VAL A 133 -0.14 -10.80 31.08
CA VAL A 133 0.68 -11.89 31.55
C VAL A 133 0.29 -12.21 33.01
N LYS A 134 -0.03 -13.45 33.25
CA LYS A 134 -0.30 -13.92 34.61
C LYS A 134 0.98 -14.54 35.18
N GLU A 135 1.57 -13.85 36.14
CA GLU A 135 2.77 -14.36 36.82
C GLU A 135 2.38 -15.39 37.87
N GLU A 136 3.28 -16.36 38.10
CA GLU A 136 3.07 -17.42 39.07
C GLU A 136 2.92 -16.82 40.48
N GLY A 137 1.85 -17.23 41.18
CA GLY A 137 1.57 -16.73 42.54
C GLY A 137 0.78 -15.43 42.61
N VAL A 138 0.44 -14.80 41.46
CA VAL A 138 -0.31 -13.56 41.44
C VAL A 138 -1.74 -13.83 40.95
N LYS A 139 -2.73 -13.31 41.68
CA LYS A 139 -4.15 -13.52 41.37
C LYS A 139 -4.64 -12.73 40.18
N LYS A 140 -4.01 -11.58 39.87
CA LYS A 140 -4.40 -10.70 38.78
C LYS A 140 -3.34 -10.73 37.70
N ALA A 141 -3.80 -10.78 36.42
CA ALA A 141 -2.91 -10.64 35.28
C ALA A 141 -2.31 -9.22 35.26
N VAL A 142 -1.02 -9.14 34.98
CA VAL A 142 -0.30 -7.89 34.88
C VAL A 142 -0.23 -7.54 33.38
N THR A 143 -0.50 -6.28 33.05
CA THR A 143 -0.38 -5.78 31.71
C THR A 143 1.08 -5.46 31.42
N LYS A 144 1.62 -6.03 30.37
CA LYS A 144 3.02 -5.87 30.00
C LYS A 144 3.13 -5.41 28.55
N GLU A 145 3.95 -4.39 28.31
CA GLU A 145 4.25 -3.96 26.95
C GLU A 145 5.37 -4.82 26.39
N ILE A 146 5.15 -5.38 25.21
CA ILE A 146 6.15 -6.18 24.51
C ILE A 146 6.42 -5.59 23.14
N THR A 147 7.66 -5.74 22.68
CA THR A 147 8.10 -5.33 21.37
C THR A 147 8.44 -6.57 20.55
N GLU A 148 7.89 -6.65 19.36
CA GLU A 148 8.09 -7.79 18.47
C GLU A 148 8.53 -7.33 17.09
N ILE A 149 9.32 -8.17 16.43
CA ILE A 149 9.74 -7.95 15.04
C ILE A 149 9.13 -9.04 14.17
N PHE A 150 8.48 -8.64 13.09
CA PHE A 150 7.90 -9.57 12.13
C PHE A 150 8.53 -9.35 10.75
N ASN A 151 8.89 -10.44 10.08
CA ASN A 151 9.28 -10.37 8.68
C ASN A 151 8.04 -10.10 7.82
N LEU A 152 8.18 -9.24 6.82
CA LEU A 152 7.07 -8.94 5.92
C LEU A 152 6.55 -10.20 5.22
N SER A 153 7.43 -11.17 4.97
CA SER A 153 7.04 -12.45 4.37
C SER A 153 6.10 -13.29 5.24
N ASP A 154 6.06 -13.03 6.54
CA ASP A 154 5.18 -13.74 7.48
C ASP A 154 3.84 -13.04 7.67
N LEU A 155 3.67 -11.87 7.10
CA LEU A 155 2.45 -11.07 7.22
C LEU A 155 1.51 -11.33 6.03
N LYS A 156 0.26 -11.58 6.34
CA LYS A 156 -0.80 -11.60 5.33
C LYS A 156 -1.20 -10.18 4.96
N SER A 157 -1.40 -9.33 5.97
CA SER A 157 -1.71 -7.92 5.75
C SER A 157 -1.40 -7.07 6.99
N THR A 158 -1.13 -5.80 6.76
CA THR A 158 -1.03 -4.77 7.78
C THR A 158 -1.90 -3.60 7.32
N LYS A 159 -2.85 -3.20 8.14
CA LYS A 159 -3.77 -2.09 7.84
C LYS A 159 -3.72 -1.06 8.96
N PRO A 160 -3.93 0.22 8.64
CA PRO A 160 -4.19 1.20 9.69
C PRO A 160 -5.39 0.77 10.53
N PHE A 161 -5.28 0.89 11.84
CA PHE A 161 -6.39 0.57 12.75
C PHE A 161 -7.17 1.84 13.03
N ILE A 162 -8.43 1.88 12.59
CA ILE A 162 -9.29 3.04 12.75
C ILE A 162 -10.15 2.83 13.99
N LYS A 163 -10.03 3.74 14.96
CA LYS A 163 -10.90 3.75 16.13
C LYS A 163 -12.09 4.63 15.85
N PHE A 164 -13.27 4.04 15.86
CA PHE A 164 -14.51 4.79 15.83
C PHE A 164 -14.91 5.13 17.27
N LYS A 165 -15.13 6.40 17.50
CA LYS A 165 -15.64 6.84 18.80
C LYS A 165 -17.16 6.72 18.84
#